data_40eae80d0f96e5276ebf484f09b94a19
#
_entry.id   40eae80d0f96e5276ebf484f09b94a19
#
_cell.length_a   1.000
_cell.length_b   1.000
_cell.length_c   1.000
_cell.angle_alpha   90.00
_cell.angle_beta   90.00
_cell.angle_gamma   90.00
#
_symmetry.space_group_name_H-M   'P 1'
#
loop_
_entity.id
_entity.type
_entity.pdbx_description
1 polymer ?
#
loop_
_entity_poly.entity_id
_entity_poly.type
_entity_poly.pdbx_seq_one_letter_code
_entity_poly.pdbx_strand_id
1 'polypeptide(L)'
;ILVCTTEDDPDVERECLNRLRNGFVDGIIIAGTGKCSRLLRDIHTSGISVIQIIRKQESNISSVISNYKQSAYHAVKYLAEKGCREIGLINGPMSLSTYYERYQGYKKAISELNFTEICPESTEQANTFEYGFQCAESLLTNYFHLDAIITSVDIQGIGALRAIKEQSMIVPEDIRLVSLTGHSIGSMLETTMTSLEIPAHEMGKKAVLMLSL
;
A
#
# COMPACT_ATOMS: atom_id res chain seq x y z
N ILE A 1 -6.77 -9.46 -23.93
CA ILE A 1 -6.75 -9.05 -22.51
C ILE A 1 -7.88 -8.04 -22.30
N LEU A 2 -8.72 -8.30 -21.29
CA LEU A 2 -9.73 -7.35 -20.80
C LEU A 2 -9.21 -6.74 -19.50
N VAL A 3 -9.30 -5.42 -19.35
CA VAL A 3 -8.93 -4.70 -18.12
C VAL A 3 -10.17 -4.07 -17.54
N CYS A 4 -10.41 -4.31 -16.24
CA CYS A 4 -11.49 -3.70 -15.49
C CYS A 4 -10.89 -2.92 -14.31
N THR A 5 -11.31 -1.67 -14.15
CA THR A 5 -10.94 -0.84 -12.99
C THR A 5 -12.14 -0.73 -12.08
N THR A 6 -11.94 -0.96 -10.78
CA THR A 6 -13.02 -1.00 -9.80
C THR A 6 -12.94 0.15 -8.79
N GLU A 7 -11.84 0.89 -8.77
CA GLU A 7 -11.55 1.98 -7.83
C GLU A 7 -11.76 1.58 -6.35
N ASP A 8 -11.47 0.30 -6.06
CA ASP A 8 -11.71 -0.34 -4.77
C ASP A 8 -13.21 -0.38 -4.33
N ASP A 9 -14.15 -0.18 -5.27
CA ASP A 9 -15.59 -0.34 -5.01
C ASP A 9 -15.99 -1.82 -5.12
N PRO A 10 -16.55 -2.43 -4.04
CA PRO A 10 -16.93 -3.85 -4.04
C PRO A 10 -18.10 -4.18 -4.98
N ASP A 11 -18.99 -3.24 -5.23
CA ASP A 11 -20.14 -3.47 -6.11
C ASP A 11 -19.69 -3.46 -7.58
N VAL A 12 -18.81 -2.53 -7.96
CA VAL A 12 -18.17 -2.51 -9.26
C VAL A 12 -17.29 -3.77 -9.46
N GLU A 13 -16.54 -4.19 -8.43
CA GLU A 13 -15.78 -5.45 -8.48
C GLU A 13 -16.69 -6.65 -8.77
N ARG A 14 -17.83 -6.73 -8.07
CA ARG A 14 -18.81 -7.81 -8.27
C ARG A 14 -19.38 -7.84 -9.69
N GLU A 15 -19.72 -6.68 -10.24
CA GLU A 15 -20.20 -6.56 -11.60
C GLU A 15 -19.14 -6.97 -12.63
N CYS A 16 -17.90 -6.52 -12.45
CA CYS A 16 -16.78 -6.91 -13.30
C CYS A 16 -16.53 -8.43 -13.27
N LEU A 17 -16.50 -9.03 -12.07
CA LEU A 17 -16.32 -10.47 -11.91
C LEU A 17 -17.44 -11.28 -12.57
N ASN A 18 -18.70 -10.88 -12.41
CA ASN A 18 -19.83 -11.54 -13.08
C ASN A 18 -19.75 -11.42 -14.60
N ARG A 19 -19.36 -10.28 -15.12
CA ARG A 19 -19.15 -10.06 -16.56
C ARG A 19 -18.02 -10.92 -17.11
N LEU A 20 -16.89 -11.01 -16.42
CA LEU A 20 -15.76 -11.85 -16.79
C LEU A 20 -16.15 -13.34 -16.76
N ARG A 21 -16.83 -13.79 -15.71
CA ARG A 21 -17.32 -15.17 -15.58
C ARG A 21 -18.19 -15.60 -16.78
N ASN A 22 -19.04 -14.70 -17.27
CA ASN A 22 -19.96 -14.96 -18.39
C ASN A 22 -19.33 -14.65 -19.76
N GLY A 23 -18.14 -14.06 -19.81
CA GLY A 23 -17.52 -13.52 -21.02
C GLY A 23 -16.47 -14.43 -21.66
N PHE A 24 -16.45 -15.74 -21.35
CA PHE A 24 -15.52 -16.71 -21.95
C PHE A 24 -14.04 -16.34 -21.78
N VAL A 25 -13.65 -15.89 -20.58
CA VAL A 25 -12.26 -15.67 -20.27
C VAL A 25 -11.60 -16.98 -19.82
N ASP A 26 -10.33 -17.19 -20.20
CA ASP A 26 -9.56 -18.38 -19.83
C ASP A 26 -9.07 -18.31 -18.37
N GLY A 27 -8.94 -17.10 -17.82
CA GLY A 27 -8.53 -16.87 -16.45
C GLY A 27 -8.65 -15.42 -16.03
N ILE A 28 -8.51 -15.21 -14.70
CA ILE A 28 -8.65 -13.90 -14.07
C ILE A 28 -7.43 -13.62 -13.18
N ILE A 29 -6.80 -12.46 -13.37
CA ILE A 29 -5.83 -11.91 -12.42
C ILE A 29 -6.52 -10.74 -11.71
N ILE A 30 -6.56 -10.76 -10.37
CA ILE A 30 -7.32 -9.78 -9.60
C ILE A 30 -6.51 -9.18 -8.44
N ALA A 31 -6.57 -7.85 -8.31
CA ALA A 31 -6.23 -7.11 -7.10
C ALA A 31 -7.54 -6.69 -6.40
N GLY A 32 -8.15 -7.59 -5.65
CA GLY A 32 -9.53 -7.43 -5.17
C GLY A 32 -9.67 -6.56 -3.93
N THR A 33 -10.91 -6.10 -3.68
CA THR A 33 -11.29 -5.27 -2.53
C THR A 33 -11.31 -6.04 -1.19
N GLY A 34 -11.29 -7.37 -1.23
CA GLY A 34 -11.48 -8.23 -0.06
C GLY A 34 -12.95 -8.52 0.29
N LYS A 35 -13.90 -7.89 -0.38
CA LYS A 35 -15.35 -8.04 -0.10
C LYS A 35 -16.04 -9.07 -1.01
N CYS A 36 -15.41 -9.49 -2.10
CA CYS A 36 -15.97 -10.42 -3.08
C CYS A 36 -15.40 -11.85 -2.97
N SER A 37 -14.83 -12.22 -1.82
CA SER A 37 -14.16 -13.51 -1.61
C SER A 37 -15.03 -14.73 -1.97
N ARG A 38 -16.31 -14.72 -1.62
CA ARG A 38 -17.23 -15.82 -1.96
C ARG A 38 -17.40 -15.96 -3.47
N LEU A 39 -17.68 -14.86 -4.16
CA LEU A 39 -17.84 -14.87 -5.63
C LEU A 39 -16.55 -15.33 -6.32
N LEU A 40 -15.41 -14.88 -5.83
CA LEU A 40 -14.10 -15.27 -6.37
C LEU A 40 -13.87 -16.79 -6.22
N ARG A 41 -14.24 -17.36 -5.09
CA ARG A 41 -14.20 -18.81 -4.84
C ARG A 41 -15.14 -19.56 -5.79
N ASP A 42 -16.39 -19.09 -5.96
CA ASP A 42 -17.38 -19.70 -6.84
C ASP A 42 -16.91 -19.70 -8.30
N ILE A 43 -16.26 -18.61 -8.76
CA ILE A 43 -15.63 -18.53 -10.09
C ILE A 43 -14.49 -19.55 -10.22
N HIS A 44 -13.59 -19.61 -9.24
CA HIS A 44 -12.49 -20.55 -9.25
C HIS A 44 -12.95 -22.00 -9.27
N THR A 45 -13.95 -22.34 -8.47
CA THR A 45 -14.51 -23.70 -8.42
C THR A 45 -15.30 -24.07 -9.69
N SER A 46 -15.77 -23.07 -10.47
CA SER A 46 -16.42 -23.32 -11.76
C SER A 46 -15.43 -23.66 -12.89
N GLY A 47 -14.12 -23.70 -12.60
CA GLY A 47 -13.08 -24.09 -13.57
C GLY A 47 -12.35 -22.92 -14.22
N ILE A 48 -12.66 -21.68 -13.89
CA ILE A 48 -11.89 -20.52 -14.36
C ILE A 48 -10.67 -20.35 -13.46
N SER A 49 -9.48 -20.37 -14.04
CA SER A 49 -8.23 -20.13 -13.30
C SER A 49 -8.20 -18.72 -12.74
N VAL A 50 -7.91 -18.57 -11.44
CA VAL A 50 -7.86 -17.27 -10.76
C VAL A 50 -6.53 -17.12 -10.03
N ILE A 51 -5.86 -15.98 -10.23
CA ILE A 51 -4.66 -15.59 -9.50
C ILE A 51 -4.90 -14.25 -8.81
N GLN A 52 -4.68 -14.21 -7.50
CA GLN A 52 -4.71 -12.98 -6.74
C GLN A 52 -3.36 -12.27 -6.85
N ILE A 53 -3.36 -10.96 -7.03
CA ILE A 53 -2.15 -10.13 -7.07
C ILE A 53 -2.27 -8.98 -6.07
N ILE A 54 -1.17 -8.55 -5.48
CA ILE A 54 -1.12 -7.44 -4.52
C ILE A 54 -1.83 -7.77 -3.20
N ARG A 55 -3.09 -8.17 -3.24
CA ARG A 55 -3.92 -8.50 -2.07
C ARG A 55 -4.36 -9.96 -2.13
N LYS A 56 -4.29 -10.65 -0.98
CA LYS A 56 -4.81 -12.01 -0.83
C LYS A 56 -6.09 -11.95 -0.01
N GLN A 57 -7.20 -12.34 -0.61
CA GLN A 57 -8.52 -12.39 0.04
C GLN A 57 -9.07 -13.82 0.20
N GLU A 58 -8.60 -14.77 -0.61
CA GLU A 58 -8.96 -16.19 -0.52
C GLU A 58 -7.72 -17.06 -0.33
N SER A 59 -7.72 -17.89 0.73
CA SER A 59 -6.59 -18.74 1.09
C SER A 59 -6.32 -19.86 0.08
N ASN A 60 -7.39 -20.37 -0.53
CA ASN A 60 -7.34 -21.53 -1.45
C ASN A 60 -7.05 -21.14 -2.90
N ILE A 61 -6.95 -19.85 -3.20
CA ILE A 61 -6.61 -19.34 -4.52
C ILE A 61 -5.15 -18.88 -4.51
N SER A 62 -4.41 -19.28 -5.52
CA SER A 62 -3.01 -18.89 -5.70
C SER A 62 -2.85 -17.37 -5.73
N SER A 63 -1.74 -16.88 -5.17
CA SER A 63 -1.50 -15.43 -5.09
C SER A 63 -0.04 -15.06 -5.32
N VAL A 64 0.17 -13.89 -5.91
CA VAL A 64 1.47 -13.24 -6.04
C VAL A 64 1.41 -11.92 -5.27
N ILE A 65 2.06 -11.89 -4.12
CA ILE A 65 2.06 -10.74 -3.20
C ILE A 65 3.48 -10.37 -2.79
N SER A 66 3.69 -9.11 -2.43
CA SER A 66 4.91 -8.64 -1.77
C SER A 66 4.84 -8.89 -0.26
N ASN A 67 6.00 -8.88 0.39
CA ASN A 67 6.08 -8.95 1.85
C ASN A 67 5.92 -7.55 2.46
N TYR A 68 4.69 -7.04 2.52
CA TYR A 68 4.37 -5.70 3.00
C TYR A 68 4.80 -5.47 4.46
N LYS A 69 4.69 -6.52 5.29
CA LYS A 69 5.15 -6.48 6.68
C LYS A 69 6.66 -6.23 6.77
N GLN A 70 7.43 -6.96 5.97
CA GLN A 70 8.88 -6.82 5.94
C GLN A 70 9.31 -5.45 5.40
N SER A 71 8.64 -4.95 4.36
CA SER A 71 8.93 -3.63 3.78
C SER A 71 8.79 -2.52 4.81
N ALA A 72 7.67 -2.48 5.54
CA ALA A 72 7.44 -1.48 6.57
C ALA A 72 8.42 -1.63 7.75
N TYR A 73 8.72 -2.87 8.17
CA TYR A 73 9.73 -3.14 9.19
C TYR A 73 11.10 -2.59 8.80
N HIS A 74 11.54 -2.85 7.57
CA HIS A 74 12.83 -2.35 7.06
C HIS A 74 12.86 -0.83 6.92
N ALA A 75 11.75 -0.20 6.51
CA ALA A 75 11.67 1.26 6.43
C ALA A 75 11.93 1.92 7.79
N VAL A 76 11.29 1.42 8.85
CA VAL A 76 11.53 1.91 10.22
C VAL A 76 13.00 1.69 10.64
N LYS A 77 13.55 0.49 10.41
CA LYS A 77 14.96 0.20 10.77
C LYS A 77 15.92 1.10 10.01
N TYR A 78 15.70 1.30 8.72
CA TYR A 78 16.49 2.23 7.90
C TYR A 78 16.47 3.67 8.45
N LEU A 79 15.29 4.18 8.79
CA LEU A 79 15.15 5.51 9.38
C LEU A 79 15.83 5.61 10.75
N ALA A 80 15.71 4.58 11.57
CA ALA A 80 16.40 4.53 12.87
C ALA A 80 17.93 4.53 12.73
N GLU A 81 18.49 3.83 11.72
CA GLU A 81 19.91 3.87 11.38
C GLU A 81 20.37 5.26 10.90
N LYS A 82 19.45 6.05 10.33
CA LYS A 82 19.69 7.46 9.97
C LYS A 82 19.51 8.44 11.14
N GLY A 83 19.29 7.93 12.35
CA GLY A 83 19.18 8.71 13.58
C GLY A 83 17.75 9.11 13.96
N CYS A 84 16.74 8.76 13.17
CA CYS A 84 15.35 9.07 13.52
C CYS A 84 14.87 8.27 14.74
N ARG A 85 14.08 8.91 15.59
CA ARG A 85 13.50 8.34 16.82
C ARG A 85 11.99 8.45 16.84
N GLU A 86 11.43 9.56 16.37
CA GLU A 86 10.00 9.79 16.25
C GLU A 86 9.59 9.60 14.76
N ILE A 87 9.01 8.44 14.47
CA ILE A 87 8.69 8.01 13.10
C ILE A 87 7.18 7.80 12.99
N GLY A 88 6.50 8.64 12.22
CA GLY A 88 5.07 8.52 11.95
C GLY A 88 4.77 7.60 10.76
N LEU A 89 3.64 6.90 10.79
CA LEU A 89 3.12 6.10 9.67
C LEU A 89 1.78 6.67 9.19
N ILE A 90 1.73 7.16 7.96
CA ILE A 90 0.47 7.45 7.25
C ILE A 90 0.05 6.17 6.53
N ASN A 91 -1.02 5.56 7.02
CA ASN A 91 -1.48 4.26 6.55
C ASN A 91 -2.86 4.37 5.87
N GLY A 92 -3.43 3.26 5.46
CA GLY A 92 -4.79 3.14 4.96
C GLY A 92 -5.64 2.19 5.81
N PRO A 93 -6.87 1.85 5.34
CA PRO A 93 -7.82 1.07 6.11
C PRO A 93 -7.29 -0.32 6.45
N MET A 94 -7.32 -0.67 7.73
CA MET A 94 -6.83 -1.95 8.25
C MET A 94 -7.65 -3.16 7.77
N SER A 95 -8.81 -2.93 7.17
CA SER A 95 -9.63 -3.95 6.48
C SER A 95 -8.94 -4.53 5.24
N LEU A 96 -8.01 -3.79 4.64
CA LEU A 96 -7.20 -4.24 3.50
C LEU A 96 -5.87 -4.84 3.99
N SER A 97 -5.60 -6.07 3.59
CA SER A 97 -4.43 -6.85 4.06
C SER A 97 -3.10 -6.12 3.87
N THR A 98 -2.94 -5.36 2.78
CA THR A 98 -1.71 -4.61 2.49
C THR A 98 -1.41 -3.55 3.55
N TYR A 99 -2.42 -2.81 4.00
CA TYR A 99 -2.26 -1.79 5.05
C TYR A 99 -2.11 -2.43 6.43
N TYR A 100 -2.88 -3.48 6.71
CA TYR A 100 -2.74 -4.24 7.95
C TYR A 100 -1.31 -4.80 8.12
N GLU A 101 -0.76 -5.43 7.08
CA GLU A 101 0.59 -5.98 7.13
C GLU A 101 1.66 -4.91 7.27
N ARG A 102 1.54 -3.77 6.58
CA ARG A 102 2.45 -2.62 6.75
C ARG A 102 2.43 -2.11 8.19
N TYR A 103 1.24 -1.93 8.74
CA TYR A 103 1.11 -1.55 10.15
C TYR A 103 1.76 -2.56 11.09
N GLN A 104 1.56 -3.87 10.87
CA GLN A 104 2.20 -4.90 11.69
C GLN A 104 3.74 -4.86 11.61
N GLY A 105 4.28 -4.57 10.43
CA GLY A 105 5.72 -4.41 10.24
C GLY A 105 6.27 -3.18 10.94
N TYR A 106 5.62 -2.04 10.78
CA TYR A 106 5.92 -0.79 11.46
C TYR A 106 5.88 -0.98 12.99
N LYS A 107 4.76 -1.45 13.51
CA LYS A 107 4.55 -1.68 14.95
C LYS A 107 5.61 -2.60 15.56
N LYS A 108 5.96 -3.69 14.87
CA LYS A 108 7.02 -4.60 15.30
C LYS A 108 8.35 -3.87 15.44
N ALA A 109 8.77 -3.10 14.44
CA ALA A 109 10.04 -2.39 14.46
C ALA A 109 10.07 -1.27 15.53
N ILE A 110 9.00 -0.51 15.66
CA ILE A 110 8.82 0.53 16.70
C ILE A 110 8.95 -0.09 18.10
N SER A 111 8.26 -1.21 18.34
CA SER A 111 8.33 -1.92 19.64
C SER A 111 9.74 -2.44 19.95
N GLU A 112 10.44 -3.05 18.98
CA GLU A 112 11.81 -3.55 19.16
C GLU A 112 12.82 -2.43 19.47
N LEU A 113 12.57 -1.23 18.97
CA LEU A 113 13.42 -0.05 19.19
C LEU A 113 13.03 0.75 20.44
N ASN A 114 11.94 0.38 21.12
CA ASN A 114 11.33 1.13 22.22
C ASN A 114 10.96 2.57 21.82
N PHE A 115 10.48 2.76 20.58
CA PHE A 115 9.98 4.04 20.09
C PHE A 115 8.48 4.18 20.36
N THR A 116 7.98 5.41 20.33
CA THR A 116 6.55 5.70 20.43
C THR A 116 5.83 5.35 19.12
N GLU A 117 4.71 4.63 19.21
CA GLU A 117 3.85 4.37 18.05
C GLU A 117 3.11 5.65 17.66
N ILE A 118 3.32 6.10 16.41
CA ILE A 118 2.70 7.29 15.83
C ILE A 118 2.03 6.88 14.53
N CYS A 119 0.75 6.54 14.59
CA CYS A 119 -0.04 6.12 13.42
C CYS A 119 -1.47 6.67 13.57
N PRO A 120 -1.83 7.76 12.87
CA PRO A 120 -3.19 8.28 12.88
C PRO A 120 -4.21 7.24 12.41
N GLU A 121 -5.45 7.36 12.88
CA GLU A 121 -6.54 6.54 12.38
C GLU A 121 -6.76 6.78 10.88
N SER A 122 -6.96 5.69 10.15
CA SER A 122 -7.16 5.74 8.70
C SER A 122 -8.63 5.77 8.31
N THR A 123 -8.92 6.40 7.18
CA THR A 123 -10.25 6.42 6.55
C THR A 123 -10.32 5.46 5.37
N GLU A 124 -11.53 5.15 4.91
CA GLU A 124 -11.74 4.33 3.70
C GLU A 124 -11.13 4.97 2.43
N GLN A 125 -11.06 6.31 2.37
CA GLN A 125 -10.51 7.07 1.23
C GLN A 125 -9.04 7.46 1.44
N ALA A 126 -8.24 6.57 2.00
CA ALA A 126 -6.85 6.88 2.35
C ALA A 126 -5.89 6.93 1.14
N ASN A 127 -6.27 6.43 -0.03
CA ASN A 127 -5.41 6.38 -1.22
C ASN A 127 -5.53 7.67 -2.07
N THR A 128 -5.35 8.84 -1.43
CA THR A 128 -5.45 10.14 -2.08
C THR A 128 -4.32 11.08 -1.63
N PHE A 129 -4.07 12.10 -2.44
CA PHE A 129 -3.16 13.20 -2.11
C PHE A 129 -3.65 13.96 -0.87
N GLU A 130 -4.95 14.28 -0.85
CA GLU A 130 -5.59 15.07 0.21
C GLU A 130 -5.47 14.40 1.57
N TYR A 131 -5.67 13.07 1.61
CA TYR A 131 -5.49 12.31 2.84
C TYR A 131 -4.03 12.35 3.32
N GLY A 132 -3.06 12.13 2.41
CA GLY A 132 -1.64 12.22 2.73
C GLY A 132 -1.25 13.59 3.26
N PHE A 133 -1.76 14.66 2.64
CA PHE A 133 -1.55 16.05 3.08
C PHE A 133 -2.11 16.30 4.49
N GLN A 134 -3.38 16.00 4.72
CA GLN A 134 -4.06 16.23 6.00
C GLN A 134 -3.42 15.43 7.15
N CYS A 135 -3.07 14.16 6.91
CA CYS A 135 -2.39 13.35 7.91
C CYS A 135 -1.00 13.90 8.26
N ALA A 136 -0.23 14.32 7.25
CA ALA A 136 1.08 14.91 7.49
C ALA A 136 0.99 16.24 8.23
N GLU A 137 0.06 17.12 7.86
CA GLU A 137 -0.21 18.37 8.56
C GLU A 137 -0.56 18.13 10.04
N SER A 138 -1.44 17.16 10.31
CA SER A 138 -1.79 16.75 11.66
C SER A 138 -0.60 16.19 12.44
N LEU A 139 0.23 15.35 11.82
CA LEU A 139 1.43 14.79 12.44
C LEU A 139 2.42 15.89 12.81
N LEU A 140 2.72 16.82 11.88
CA LEU A 140 3.64 17.93 12.10
C LEU A 140 3.15 18.90 13.18
N THR A 141 1.84 19.06 13.32
CA THR A 141 1.24 19.93 14.34
C THR A 141 1.27 19.28 15.73
N ASN A 142 1.04 17.98 15.81
CA ASN A 142 0.89 17.28 17.10
C ASN A 142 2.20 16.69 17.63
N TYR A 143 3.21 16.48 16.78
CA TYR A 143 4.49 15.88 17.15
C TYR A 143 5.66 16.77 16.75
N PHE A 144 6.04 17.69 17.66
CA PHE A 144 7.07 18.72 17.40
C PHE A 144 8.49 18.16 17.14
N HIS A 145 8.74 16.90 17.49
CA HIS A 145 10.03 16.24 17.30
C HIS A 145 9.97 15.12 16.27
N LEU A 146 8.98 15.16 15.36
CA LEU A 146 8.83 14.14 14.32
C LEU A 146 10.03 14.17 13.37
N ASP A 147 10.81 13.10 13.37
CA ASP A 147 12.03 12.97 12.53
C ASP A 147 11.73 12.43 11.14
N ALA A 148 10.67 11.63 11.02
CA ALA A 148 10.36 10.98 9.75
C ALA A 148 8.87 10.62 9.62
N ILE A 149 8.42 10.59 8.36
CA ILE A 149 7.10 10.06 7.97
C ILE A 149 7.31 8.89 7.00
N ILE A 150 6.63 7.78 7.28
CA ILE A 150 6.47 6.67 6.35
C ILE A 150 5.05 6.76 5.78
N THR A 151 4.91 6.67 4.46
CA THR A 151 3.61 6.60 3.79
C THR A 151 3.41 5.23 3.15
N SER A 152 2.21 4.70 3.24
CA SER A 152 1.91 3.38 2.67
C SER A 152 1.90 3.37 1.15
N VAL A 153 1.54 4.49 0.52
CA VAL A 153 1.50 4.62 -0.94
C VAL A 153 2.05 5.98 -1.39
N ASP A 154 2.56 6.05 -2.62
CA ASP A 154 3.25 7.23 -3.13
C ASP A 154 2.36 8.47 -3.20
N ILE A 155 1.08 8.33 -3.50
CA ILE A 155 0.16 9.48 -3.56
C ILE A 155 -0.01 10.15 -2.19
N GLN A 156 0.00 9.38 -1.09
CA GLN A 156 0.05 9.90 0.27
C GLN A 156 1.38 10.63 0.52
N GLY A 157 2.48 10.06 0.02
CA GLY A 157 3.83 10.66 0.12
C GLY A 157 3.92 12.01 -0.59
N ILE A 158 3.31 12.14 -1.76
CA ILE A 158 3.23 13.41 -2.49
C ILE A 158 2.44 14.46 -1.69
N GLY A 159 1.31 14.05 -1.09
CA GLY A 159 0.54 14.91 -0.18
C GLY A 159 1.36 15.33 1.04
N ALA A 160 2.07 14.38 1.66
CA ALA A 160 2.93 14.65 2.80
C ALA A 160 4.09 15.62 2.46
N LEU A 161 4.74 15.46 1.29
CA LEU A 161 5.76 16.42 0.81
C LEU A 161 5.19 17.84 0.71
N ARG A 162 3.97 17.97 0.23
CA ARG A 162 3.31 19.28 0.13
C ARG A 162 3.07 19.89 1.50
N ALA A 163 2.58 19.12 2.47
CA ALA A 163 2.36 19.59 3.84
C ALA A 163 3.68 20.02 4.52
N ILE A 164 4.74 19.22 4.36
CA ILE A 164 6.09 19.53 4.86
C ILE A 164 6.59 20.86 4.28
N LYS A 165 6.44 21.06 2.98
CA LYS A 165 6.86 22.29 2.28
C LYS A 165 6.07 23.52 2.77
N GLU A 166 4.77 23.38 3.04
CA GLU A 166 3.92 24.47 3.57
C GLU A 166 4.32 24.88 5.00
N GLN A 167 4.89 23.96 5.78
CA GLN A 167 5.52 24.25 7.08
C GLN A 167 6.95 24.80 6.97
N SER A 168 7.42 25.10 5.75
CA SER A 168 8.79 25.57 5.48
C SER A 168 9.89 24.61 5.94
N MET A 169 9.59 23.32 6.06
CA MET A 169 10.54 22.27 6.39
C MET A 169 11.16 21.67 5.12
N ILE A 170 12.39 21.20 5.23
CA ILE A 170 13.18 20.66 4.12
C ILE A 170 13.34 19.14 4.29
N VAL A 171 13.11 18.40 3.20
CA VAL A 171 13.36 16.95 3.12
C VAL A 171 14.68 16.75 2.37
N PRO A 172 15.65 16.02 2.92
CA PRO A 172 15.58 15.22 4.15
C PRO A 172 16.15 15.89 5.42
N GLU A 173 16.52 17.17 5.38
CA GLU A 173 17.31 17.86 6.40
C GLU A 173 16.53 18.01 7.71
N ASP A 174 15.28 18.52 7.65
CA ASP A 174 14.44 18.75 8.82
C ASP A 174 13.58 17.50 9.14
N ILE A 175 13.10 16.83 8.12
CA ILE A 175 12.28 15.62 8.26
C ILE A 175 12.52 14.66 7.09
N ARG A 176 12.54 13.36 7.34
CA ARG A 176 12.68 12.34 6.31
C ARG A 176 11.33 11.79 5.87
N LEU A 177 11.22 11.45 4.59
CA LEU A 177 10.01 10.84 4.03
C LEU A 177 10.35 9.57 3.25
N VAL A 178 9.62 8.49 3.53
CA VAL A 178 9.75 7.20 2.84
C VAL A 178 8.38 6.69 2.41
N SER A 179 8.25 6.28 1.15
CA SER A 179 7.07 5.58 0.65
C SER A 179 7.30 4.07 0.55
N LEU A 180 6.25 3.28 0.77
CA LEU A 180 6.29 1.81 0.72
C LEU A 180 5.79 1.20 -0.60
N THR A 181 5.64 2.02 -1.67
CA THR A 181 5.14 1.52 -2.97
C THR A 181 6.18 1.61 -4.08
N GLY A 182 6.97 2.68 -4.10
CA GLY A 182 8.13 2.82 -4.99
C GLY A 182 7.80 2.95 -6.47
N HIS A 183 6.84 3.79 -6.83
CA HIS A 183 6.62 4.14 -8.23
C HIS A 183 7.65 5.19 -8.69
N SER A 184 7.98 5.19 -9.98
CA SER A 184 8.92 6.15 -10.59
C SER A 184 8.58 7.63 -10.38
N ILE A 185 7.34 7.95 -10.05
CA ILE A 185 6.88 9.32 -9.78
C ILE A 185 7.68 9.99 -8.65
N GLY A 186 8.08 9.23 -7.62
CA GLY A 186 8.87 9.77 -6.51
C GLY A 186 10.22 10.35 -6.93
N SER A 187 10.83 9.81 -8.01
CA SER A 187 12.09 10.32 -8.56
C SER A 187 11.91 11.51 -9.50
N MET A 188 10.68 11.78 -9.95
CA MET A 188 10.35 12.88 -10.88
C MET A 188 9.93 14.15 -10.14
N LEU A 189 9.76 14.09 -8.83
CA LEU A 189 9.40 15.25 -8.01
C LEU A 189 10.58 16.20 -7.84
N GLU A 190 10.32 17.50 -7.66
CA GLU A 190 11.33 18.51 -7.34
C GLU A 190 12.15 18.12 -6.09
N THR A 191 11.46 17.67 -5.04
CA THR A 191 12.07 17.00 -3.90
C THR A 191 11.87 15.51 -4.07
N THR A 192 12.94 14.77 -4.32
CA THR A 192 12.86 13.32 -4.52
C THR A 192 12.43 12.59 -3.25
N MET A 193 11.57 11.60 -3.41
CA MET A 193 11.06 10.79 -2.31
C MET A 193 11.74 9.43 -2.29
N THR A 194 12.30 9.06 -1.15
CA THR A 194 12.82 7.70 -0.94
C THR A 194 11.66 6.70 -0.93
N SER A 195 11.80 5.61 -1.66
CA SER A 195 10.74 4.58 -1.73
C SER A 195 11.29 3.16 -1.68
N LEU A 196 10.49 2.24 -1.14
CA LEU A 196 10.71 0.80 -1.29
C LEU A 196 9.86 0.31 -2.46
N GLU A 197 10.52 -0.07 -3.54
CA GLU A 197 9.86 -0.52 -4.77
C GLU A 197 9.15 -1.86 -4.58
N ILE A 198 7.90 -1.93 -5.03
CA ILE A 198 7.18 -3.18 -5.24
C ILE A 198 7.52 -3.67 -6.64
N PRO A 199 8.03 -4.92 -6.82
CA PRO A 199 8.45 -5.44 -8.12
C PRO A 199 7.22 -5.80 -8.99
N ALA A 200 6.42 -4.80 -9.36
CA ALA A 200 5.12 -4.97 -10.02
C ALA A 200 5.23 -5.73 -11.36
N HIS A 201 6.30 -5.47 -12.13
CA HIS A 201 6.53 -6.15 -13.40
C HIS A 201 6.77 -7.66 -13.21
N GLU A 202 7.62 -8.03 -12.25
CA GLU A 202 7.91 -9.44 -11.95
C GLU A 202 6.69 -10.14 -11.31
N MET A 203 5.91 -9.42 -10.51
CA MET A 203 4.65 -9.93 -9.97
C MET A 203 3.65 -10.22 -11.08
N GLY A 204 3.51 -9.32 -12.06
CA GLY A 204 2.65 -9.50 -13.23
C GLY A 204 3.07 -10.69 -14.07
N LYS A 205 4.36 -10.82 -14.42
CA LYS A 205 4.90 -11.98 -15.14
C LYS A 205 4.58 -13.28 -14.40
N LYS A 206 4.85 -13.33 -13.10
CA LYS A 206 4.61 -14.53 -12.30
C LYS A 206 3.13 -14.89 -12.25
N ALA A 207 2.24 -13.89 -12.14
CA ALA A 207 0.80 -14.12 -12.14
C ALA A 207 0.32 -14.73 -13.48
N VAL A 208 0.81 -14.24 -14.62
CA VAL A 208 0.49 -14.80 -15.93
C VAL A 208 1.01 -16.23 -16.08
N LEU A 209 2.25 -16.50 -15.67
CA LEU A 209 2.80 -17.86 -15.71
C LEU A 209 1.99 -18.84 -14.86
N MET A 210 1.56 -18.41 -13.67
CA MET A 210 0.73 -19.25 -12.79
C MET A 210 -0.70 -19.44 -13.33
N LEU A 211 -1.20 -18.53 -14.13
CA LEU A 211 -2.51 -18.64 -14.76
C LEU A 211 -2.52 -19.68 -15.89
N SER A 212 -1.35 -19.90 -16.53
CA SER A 212 -1.17 -20.76 -17.70
C SER A 212 -0.87 -22.23 -17.33
N LEU A 213 -0.73 -22.53 -16.04
CA LEU A 213 -0.48 -23.89 -15.51
C LEU A 213 -1.80 -24.56 -15.10
#